data_26113616c1bb9efb3f29ce58451044b5
#
_entry.id   26113616c1bb9efb3f29ce58451044b5
#
_cell.length_a   1.000
_cell.length_b   1.000
_cell.length_c   1.000
_cell.angle_alpha   90.00
_cell.angle_beta   90.00
_cell.angle_gamma   90.00
#
_symmetry.space_group_name_H-M   'P 1'
#
loop_
_entity.id
_entity.type
_entity.pdbx_description
1 polymer ?
#
loop_
_entity_poly.entity_id
_entity_poly.type
_entity_poly.pdbx_seq_one_letter_code
_entity_poly.pdbx_strand_id
1 'polypeptide(L)'
;MKPDKVFKRYDVRGKYPEELNEDFVQRMGKSVGFFAKENYNRKVVVCRDTKESSETLKDSLIQALKNQGIEIIDIGVGPTDMASFHCMKQKCVGVQVTSSHMPLNFNGLKFIYPEGNGFVNKDLNQLQNLFGDNEFDEKEHGEVDNKDSGAEEYREELAQFITDNFELEERKVVVETMGGAGADFLPEVLRRLGFNVVNMDPGGKPYRDPPNPTSENLDGLKQTVEDEDAYIGLALDLDADRIAAYFDGDWISGDDLFCVFAQIFDGEAVASVDTATKLEDFAEKVYYTRVGDPFVIDETTEKDAVLSGEPNGHYCFPEFTNYNSGILSGLILASCDLEDLLDNIPESFVAEDSIEYSSRESAEQSLEKFKEYVDSNFDVLSQVDGVKFRKDGSAVLARLSGSSPKIRLKVQSQESIVEGVLDEIQTVFSEDINP
;
A
#
# COMPACT_ATOMS: atom_id res chain seq x y z
N MET A 1 9.56 -10.44 -25.83
CA MET A 1 8.81 -9.75 -24.75
C MET A 1 9.41 -8.35 -24.61
N LYS A 2 8.59 -7.30 -24.41
CA LYS A 2 9.13 -5.94 -24.16
C LYS A 2 9.15 -5.74 -22.65
N PRO A 3 10.31 -5.86 -21.97
CA PRO A 3 10.43 -5.80 -20.51
C PRO A 3 9.84 -4.51 -19.92
N ASP A 4 10.01 -3.39 -20.65
CA ASP A 4 9.61 -2.05 -20.22
C ASP A 4 8.12 -1.88 -19.89
N LYS A 5 7.25 -2.81 -20.37
CA LYS A 5 5.81 -2.75 -20.05
C LYS A 5 5.47 -3.36 -18.70
N VAL A 6 6.28 -4.30 -18.23
CA VAL A 6 6.01 -5.09 -17.02
C VAL A 6 6.71 -4.46 -15.81
N PHE A 7 7.90 -3.90 -15.99
CA PHE A 7 8.55 -3.08 -14.96
C PHE A 7 7.78 -1.78 -14.75
N LYS A 8 7.30 -1.56 -13.54
CA LYS A 8 6.63 -0.33 -13.13
C LYS A 8 7.61 0.54 -12.33
N ARG A 9 7.11 1.55 -11.65
CA ARG A 9 7.92 2.51 -10.91
C ARG A 9 8.66 1.89 -9.71
N TYR A 10 8.06 0.85 -9.09
CA TYR A 10 8.58 0.22 -7.88
C TYR A 10 8.29 -1.28 -7.77
N ASP A 11 7.66 -1.87 -8.77
CA ASP A 11 7.36 -3.31 -8.82
C ASP A 11 7.33 -3.83 -10.27
N VAL A 12 6.99 -5.11 -10.39
CA VAL A 12 6.79 -5.78 -11.67
C VAL A 12 5.34 -6.22 -11.75
N ARG A 13 4.57 -5.72 -12.74
CA ARG A 13 3.16 -6.09 -12.96
C ARG A 13 2.85 -6.23 -14.44
N GLY A 14 2.08 -7.26 -14.79
CA GLY A 14 1.63 -7.49 -16.16
C GLY A 14 0.44 -8.43 -16.23
N LYS A 15 -0.19 -8.49 -17.41
CA LYS A 15 -1.24 -9.46 -17.68
C LYS A 15 -0.66 -10.86 -17.74
N TYR A 16 -1.26 -11.77 -17.00
CA TYR A 16 -0.92 -13.19 -17.02
C TYR A 16 -1.85 -13.95 -18.00
N PRO A 17 -1.31 -14.83 -18.86
CA PRO A 17 0.11 -15.14 -19.07
C PRO A 17 0.81 -14.33 -20.18
N GLU A 18 0.16 -13.31 -20.77
CA GLU A 18 0.59 -12.65 -22.01
C GLU A 18 1.83 -11.78 -21.82
N GLU A 19 1.90 -11.04 -20.70
CA GLU A 19 2.98 -10.09 -20.41
C GLU A 19 3.92 -10.60 -19.31
N LEU A 20 3.37 -11.25 -18.30
CA LEU A 20 4.08 -11.85 -17.18
C LEU A 20 3.69 -13.32 -17.09
N ASN A 21 4.67 -14.22 -17.22
CA ASN A 21 4.50 -15.66 -17.23
C ASN A 21 5.69 -16.35 -16.53
N GLU A 22 5.67 -17.67 -16.51
CA GLU A 22 6.67 -18.52 -15.86
C GLU A 22 8.09 -18.25 -16.37
N ASP A 23 8.27 -18.10 -17.69
CA ASP A 23 9.58 -17.81 -18.29
C ASP A 23 10.11 -16.45 -17.83
N PHE A 24 9.23 -15.43 -17.75
CA PHE A 24 9.58 -14.14 -17.22
C PHE A 24 10.00 -14.24 -15.75
N VAL A 25 9.21 -14.94 -14.92
CA VAL A 25 9.47 -15.07 -13.49
C VAL A 25 10.72 -15.93 -13.21
N GLN A 26 10.99 -16.97 -13.99
CA GLN A 26 12.25 -17.71 -13.90
C GLN A 26 13.45 -16.80 -14.15
N ARG A 27 13.37 -15.97 -15.18
CA ARG A 27 14.44 -15.02 -15.50
C ARG A 27 14.59 -13.96 -14.40
N MET A 28 13.48 -13.45 -13.86
CA MET A 28 13.50 -12.53 -12.74
C MET A 28 14.06 -13.19 -11.46
N GLY A 29 13.73 -14.45 -11.19
CA GLY A 29 14.28 -15.20 -10.07
C GLY A 29 15.81 -15.34 -10.13
N LYS A 30 16.38 -15.51 -11.33
CA LYS A 30 17.84 -15.49 -11.51
C LYS A 30 18.42 -14.11 -11.15
N SER A 31 17.77 -13.03 -11.58
CA SER A 31 18.18 -11.66 -11.25
C SER A 31 18.12 -11.40 -9.75
N VAL A 32 17.02 -11.80 -9.09
CA VAL A 32 16.85 -11.69 -7.63
C VAL A 32 17.90 -12.50 -6.89
N GLY A 33 18.16 -13.76 -7.30
CA GLY A 33 19.17 -14.61 -6.67
C GLY A 33 20.57 -14.02 -6.78
N PHE A 34 20.93 -13.46 -7.93
CA PHE A 34 22.20 -12.77 -8.11
C PHE A 34 22.28 -11.51 -7.24
N PHE A 35 21.23 -10.69 -7.28
CA PHE A 35 21.13 -9.46 -6.48
C PHE A 35 21.29 -9.75 -4.97
N ALA A 36 20.59 -10.77 -4.46
CA ALA A 36 20.66 -11.18 -3.06
C ALA A 36 22.09 -11.57 -2.66
N LYS A 37 22.79 -12.37 -3.49
CA LYS A 37 24.17 -12.80 -3.24
C LYS A 37 25.16 -11.64 -3.18
N GLU A 38 25.03 -10.70 -4.10
CA GLU A 38 25.98 -9.59 -4.25
C GLU A 38 25.79 -8.51 -3.20
N ASN A 39 24.53 -8.25 -2.77
CA ASN A 39 24.24 -7.10 -1.93
C ASN A 39 23.94 -7.46 -0.46
N TYR A 40 23.53 -8.71 -0.19
CA TYR A 40 23.08 -9.14 1.14
C TYR A 40 23.64 -10.51 1.52
N ASN A 41 22.81 -11.56 1.36
CA ASN A 41 23.15 -12.93 1.69
C ASN A 41 22.49 -13.90 0.70
N ARG A 42 22.69 -15.22 0.92
CA ARG A 42 22.17 -16.26 0.03
C ARG A 42 20.79 -16.77 0.45
N LYS A 43 19.96 -15.90 1.05
CA LYS A 43 18.59 -16.23 1.48
C LYS A 43 17.56 -15.34 0.82
N VAL A 44 16.41 -15.91 0.53
CA VAL A 44 15.24 -15.17 0.01
C VAL A 44 13.97 -15.73 0.63
N VAL A 45 13.16 -14.84 1.23
CA VAL A 45 11.80 -15.16 1.64
C VAL A 45 10.90 -15.12 0.41
N VAL A 46 10.02 -16.11 0.24
CA VAL A 46 9.05 -16.16 -0.85
C VAL A 46 7.65 -16.36 -0.27
N CYS A 47 6.74 -15.48 -0.68
CA CYS A 47 5.33 -15.52 -0.32
C CYS A 47 4.45 -15.26 -1.55
N ARG A 48 3.15 -15.57 -1.47
CA ARG A 48 2.20 -15.31 -2.54
C ARG A 48 0.80 -14.95 -2.03
N ASP A 49 0.01 -14.32 -2.88
CA ASP A 49 -1.42 -14.17 -2.68
C ASP A 49 -2.19 -15.46 -3.04
N THR A 50 -3.51 -15.42 -3.02
CA THR A 50 -4.41 -16.58 -3.19
C THR A 50 -4.71 -16.94 -4.65
N LYS A 51 -4.21 -16.17 -5.64
CA LYS A 51 -4.46 -16.48 -7.06
C LYS A 51 -3.80 -17.80 -7.47
N GLU A 52 -4.48 -18.56 -8.32
CA GLU A 52 -3.93 -19.77 -8.92
C GLU A 52 -2.66 -19.48 -9.77
N SER A 53 -2.66 -18.35 -10.49
CA SER A 53 -1.48 -17.88 -11.22
C SER A 53 -0.30 -17.55 -10.31
N SER A 54 -0.55 -17.07 -9.08
CA SER A 54 0.50 -16.77 -8.11
C SER A 54 1.21 -18.03 -7.62
N GLU A 55 0.49 -19.14 -7.49
CA GLU A 55 1.09 -20.44 -7.17
C GLU A 55 2.07 -20.90 -8.26
N THR A 56 1.63 -20.91 -9.52
CA THR A 56 2.45 -21.29 -10.67
C THR A 56 3.69 -20.38 -10.82
N LEU A 57 3.52 -19.09 -10.63
CA LEU A 57 4.63 -18.14 -10.71
C LEU A 57 5.60 -18.27 -9.53
N LYS A 58 5.08 -18.51 -8.30
CA LYS A 58 5.93 -18.80 -7.13
C LYS A 58 6.80 -20.03 -7.35
N ASP A 59 6.24 -21.12 -7.88
CA ASP A 59 6.99 -22.33 -8.15
C ASP A 59 8.12 -22.10 -9.17
N SER A 60 7.83 -21.32 -10.21
CA SER A 60 8.82 -20.90 -11.20
C SER A 60 9.93 -20.02 -10.61
N LEU A 61 9.58 -19.11 -9.71
CA LEU A 61 10.53 -18.28 -8.96
C LEU A 61 11.45 -19.14 -8.08
N ILE A 62 10.86 -20.03 -7.28
CA ILE A 62 11.59 -20.94 -6.38
C ILE A 62 12.58 -21.79 -7.17
N GLN A 63 12.16 -22.35 -8.31
CA GLN A 63 13.05 -23.15 -9.14
C GLN A 63 14.24 -22.34 -9.66
N ALA A 64 14.03 -21.10 -10.07
CA ALA A 64 15.10 -20.22 -10.54
C ALA A 64 16.07 -19.84 -9.42
N LEU A 65 15.57 -19.51 -8.23
CA LEU A 65 16.37 -19.23 -7.05
C LEU A 65 17.22 -20.44 -6.61
N LYS A 66 16.64 -21.65 -6.62
CA LYS A 66 17.38 -22.91 -6.34
C LYS A 66 18.56 -23.09 -7.28
N ASN A 67 18.35 -22.86 -8.58
CA ASN A 67 19.40 -23.01 -9.59
C ASN A 67 20.53 -21.97 -9.43
N GLN A 68 20.29 -20.93 -8.64
CA GLN A 68 21.28 -19.93 -8.25
C GLN A 68 21.95 -20.23 -6.90
N GLY A 69 21.65 -21.36 -6.24
CA GLY A 69 22.20 -21.73 -4.94
C GLY A 69 21.71 -20.81 -3.81
N ILE A 70 20.47 -20.32 -3.90
CA ILE A 70 19.80 -19.54 -2.87
C ILE A 70 19.09 -20.46 -1.88
N GLU A 71 19.24 -20.22 -0.60
CA GLU A 71 18.40 -20.77 0.46
C GLU A 71 17.04 -20.05 0.43
N ILE A 72 15.97 -20.77 0.16
CA ILE A 72 14.64 -20.21 0.01
C ILE A 72 13.83 -20.53 1.26
N ILE A 73 13.21 -19.49 1.85
CA ILE A 73 12.27 -19.62 2.94
C ILE A 73 10.87 -19.39 2.35
N ASP A 74 10.20 -20.49 1.99
CA ASP A 74 8.82 -20.45 1.48
C ASP A 74 7.85 -20.39 2.65
N ILE A 75 7.21 -19.24 2.84
CA ILE A 75 6.20 -19.01 3.87
C ILE A 75 4.76 -19.18 3.37
N GLY A 76 4.60 -19.70 2.15
CA GLY A 76 3.30 -20.09 1.60
C GLY A 76 2.43 -18.97 1.09
N VAL A 77 1.14 -19.00 1.46
CA VAL A 77 0.14 -17.96 1.17
C VAL A 77 0.06 -17.02 2.34
N GLY A 78 0.12 -15.72 2.08
CA GLY A 78 -0.02 -14.72 3.13
C GLY A 78 0.03 -13.29 2.62
N PRO A 79 -0.30 -12.33 3.50
CA PRO A 79 -0.27 -10.91 3.21
C PRO A 79 1.16 -10.40 2.95
N THR A 80 1.27 -9.24 2.29
CA THR A 80 2.58 -8.69 1.92
C THR A 80 3.41 -8.30 3.16
N ASP A 81 2.79 -7.80 4.20
CA ASP A 81 3.45 -7.45 5.46
C ASP A 81 3.95 -8.69 6.25
N MET A 82 3.33 -9.87 6.09
CA MET A 82 3.89 -11.12 6.59
C MET A 82 5.24 -11.45 5.90
N ALA A 83 5.33 -11.20 4.60
CA ALA A 83 6.61 -11.35 3.90
C ALA A 83 7.66 -10.37 4.43
N SER A 84 7.27 -9.11 4.67
CA SER A 84 8.10 -8.10 5.33
C SER A 84 8.58 -8.54 6.72
N PHE A 85 7.66 -8.96 7.57
CA PHE A 85 7.96 -9.48 8.91
C PHE A 85 9.03 -10.58 8.87
N HIS A 86 8.90 -11.54 7.96
CA HIS A 86 9.88 -12.61 7.82
C HIS A 86 11.20 -12.13 7.20
N CYS A 87 11.19 -11.14 6.29
CA CYS A 87 12.42 -10.53 5.78
C CYS A 87 13.23 -9.88 6.90
N MET A 88 12.57 -9.11 7.78
CA MET A 88 13.19 -8.48 8.95
C MET A 88 13.76 -9.54 9.91
N LYS A 89 12.97 -10.58 10.22
CA LYS A 89 13.37 -11.66 11.14
C LYS A 89 14.54 -12.49 10.61
N GLN A 90 14.57 -12.77 9.30
CA GLN A 90 15.60 -13.55 8.64
C GLN A 90 16.78 -12.70 8.13
N LYS A 91 16.65 -11.37 8.16
CA LYS A 91 17.62 -10.41 7.63
C LYS A 91 18.02 -10.70 6.19
N CYS A 92 17.02 -10.95 5.34
CA CYS A 92 17.22 -11.27 3.94
C CYS A 92 16.15 -10.61 3.06
N VAL A 93 16.42 -10.52 1.77
CA VAL A 93 15.45 -10.01 0.80
C VAL A 93 14.25 -10.95 0.65
N GLY A 94 13.10 -10.40 0.23
CA GLY A 94 11.89 -11.16 -0.03
C GLY A 94 11.25 -10.85 -1.37
N VAL A 95 10.40 -11.77 -1.81
CA VAL A 95 9.55 -11.61 -2.99
C VAL A 95 8.13 -12.03 -2.64
N GLN A 96 7.19 -11.10 -2.79
CA GLN A 96 5.76 -11.35 -2.75
C GLN A 96 5.23 -11.50 -4.17
N VAL A 97 4.60 -12.63 -4.48
CA VAL A 97 3.95 -12.86 -5.78
C VAL A 97 2.50 -12.41 -5.70
N THR A 98 2.22 -11.22 -6.22
CA THR A 98 0.91 -10.56 -6.16
C THR A 98 0.78 -9.44 -7.19
N SER A 99 -0.43 -9.07 -7.53
CA SER A 99 -0.72 -7.80 -8.21
C SER A 99 -1.62 -6.87 -7.38
N SER A 100 -1.75 -7.14 -6.06
CA SER A 100 -2.58 -6.35 -5.14
C SER A 100 -4.01 -6.17 -5.69
N HIS A 101 -4.57 -4.99 -5.64
CA HIS A 101 -5.92 -4.61 -6.08
C HIS A 101 -6.18 -4.66 -7.60
N MET A 102 -5.22 -5.06 -8.43
CA MET A 102 -5.39 -5.11 -9.90
C MET A 102 -6.38 -6.23 -10.31
N PRO A 103 -7.03 -6.11 -11.51
CA PRO A 103 -7.90 -7.16 -12.03
C PRO A 103 -7.27 -8.55 -11.98
N LEU A 104 -8.09 -9.59 -11.82
CA LEU A 104 -7.62 -10.96 -11.57
C LEU A 104 -6.74 -11.54 -12.68
N ASN A 105 -6.85 -11.01 -13.92
CA ASN A 105 -6.00 -11.38 -15.04
C ASN A 105 -4.60 -10.71 -15.02
N PHE A 106 -4.28 -9.93 -13.98
CA PHE A 106 -2.93 -9.42 -13.72
C PHE A 106 -2.23 -10.25 -12.65
N ASN A 107 -0.88 -10.26 -12.72
CA ASN A 107 -0.04 -10.71 -11.63
C ASN A 107 1.23 -9.88 -11.56
N GLY A 108 2.08 -10.10 -10.53
CA GLY A 108 3.26 -9.29 -10.31
C GLY A 108 4.20 -9.85 -9.25
N LEU A 109 5.28 -9.11 -9.05
CA LEU A 109 6.29 -9.37 -8.02
C LEU A 109 6.58 -8.06 -7.30
N LYS A 110 6.41 -8.04 -5.98
CA LYS A 110 6.92 -7.02 -5.08
C LYS A 110 8.22 -7.53 -4.45
N PHE A 111 9.21 -6.65 -4.33
CA PHE A 111 10.52 -6.98 -3.77
C PHE A 111 10.67 -6.24 -2.44
N ILE A 112 11.20 -6.93 -1.43
CA ILE A 112 11.26 -6.47 -0.05
C ILE A 112 12.70 -6.53 0.42
N TYR A 113 13.17 -5.45 1.07
CA TYR A 113 14.49 -5.40 1.68
C TYR A 113 14.56 -6.20 2.99
N PRO A 114 15.78 -6.52 3.48
CA PRO A 114 15.95 -7.15 4.80
C PRO A 114 15.41 -6.31 5.97
N GLU A 115 15.28 -5.01 5.77
CA GLU A 115 14.71 -4.04 6.71
C GLU A 115 13.17 -4.03 6.70
N GLY A 116 12.54 -4.75 5.74
CA GLY A 116 11.09 -4.92 5.62
C GLY A 116 10.43 -3.99 4.61
N ASN A 117 11.05 -2.90 4.21
CA ASN A 117 10.49 -1.95 3.24
C ASN A 117 10.57 -2.47 1.79
N GLY A 118 9.74 -1.92 0.91
CA GLY A 118 9.73 -2.28 -0.51
C GLY A 118 10.92 -1.69 -1.27
N PHE A 119 11.36 -2.37 -2.34
CA PHE A 119 12.43 -1.84 -3.21
C PHE A 119 12.03 -0.53 -3.86
N VAL A 120 12.96 0.42 -3.86
CA VAL A 120 12.83 1.71 -4.52
C VAL A 120 13.66 1.78 -5.80
N ASN A 121 13.48 2.83 -6.58
CA ASN A 121 13.96 3.02 -7.95
C ASN A 121 15.33 2.42 -8.29
N LYS A 122 16.34 2.61 -7.42
CA LYS A 122 17.74 2.22 -7.69
C LYS A 122 17.88 0.70 -7.85
N ASP A 123 17.30 -0.03 -6.91
CA ASP A 123 17.51 -1.49 -6.86
C ASP A 123 16.54 -2.22 -7.78
N LEU A 124 15.35 -1.68 -8.04
CA LEU A 124 14.48 -2.17 -9.11
C LEU A 124 15.15 -1.97 -10.50
N ASN A 125 15.81 -0.83 -10.74
CA ASN A 125 16.57 -0.60 -11.95
C ASN A 125 17.76 -1.58 -12.07
N GLN A 126 18.42 -1.90 -10.95
CA GLN A 126 19.46 -2.93 -10.93
C GLN A 126 18.91 -4.30 -11.30
N LEU A 127 17.75 -4.70 -10.75
CA LEU A 127 17.06 -5.94 -11.12
C LEU A 127 16.67 -5.95 -12.62
N GLN A 128 16.19 -4.84 -13.15
CA GLN A 128 15.87 -4.70 -14.58
C GLN A 128 17.09 -4.86 -15.47
N ASN A 129 18.23 -4.29 -15.08
CA ASN A 129 19.49 -4.46 -15.80
C ASN A 129 19.95 -5.92 -15.77
N LEU A 130 19.95 -6.55 -14.60
CA LEU A 130 20.25 -7.97 -14.42
C LEU A 130 19.30 -8.85 -15.23
N PHE A 131 18.02 -8.50 -15.32
CA PHE A 131 17.06 -9.20 -16.16
C PHE A 131 17.43 -9.14 -17.64
N GLY A 132 18.10 -8.07 -18.10
CA GLY A 132 18.67 -7.92 -19.44
C GLY A 132 19.84 -8.88 -19.71
N ASP A 133 20.65 -9.15 -18.68
CA ASP A 133 21.83 -10.02 -18.78
C ASP A 133 21.41 -11.49 -18.84
N ASN A 134 22.06 -12.27 -19.70
CA ASN A 134 21.66 -13.66 -19.93
C ASN A 134 22.61 -14.69 -19.30
N GLU A 135 23.71 -14.27 -18.70
CA GLU A 135 24.76 -15.17 -18.20
C GLU A 135 24.75 -15.24 -16.66
N PHE A 136 23.93 -16.12 -16.11
CA PHE A 136 23.98 -16.48 -14.71
C PHE A 136 24.61 -17.87 -14.55
N ASP A 137 25.52 -18.02 -13.60
CA ASP A 137 26.16 -19.31 -13.30
C ASP A 137 25.19 -20.23 -12.53
N GLU A 138 24.69 -21.27 -13.16
CA GLU A 138 23.68 -22.20 -12.61
C GLU A 138 24.30 -23.45 -11.99
N LYS A 139 25.50 -23.37 -11.43
CA LYS A 139 26.23 -24.60 -10.92
C LYS A 139 25.92 -24.96 -9.48
N GLU A 140 25.19 -24.11 -8.75
CA GLU A 140 24.88 -24.32 -7.35
C GLU A 140 23.40 -24.75 -7.20
N HIS A 141 23.10 -25.60 -6.21
CA HIS A 141 21.74 -25.97 -5.85
C HIS A 141 21.42 -25.46 -4.46
N GLY A 142 20.42 -24.57 -4.39
CA GLY A 142 19.87 -24.06 -3.14
C GLY A 142 18.87 -25.03 -2.51
N GLU A 143 18.60 -24.83 -1.24
CA GLU A 143 17.62 -25.59 -0.46
C GLU A 143 16.33 -24.77 -0.30
N VAL A 144 15.22 -25.48 -0.12
CA VAL A 144 13.91 -24.86 0.21
C VAL A 144 13.53 -25.29 1.61
N ASP A 145 13.39 -24.32 2.49
CA ASP A 145 12.75 -24.48 3.78
C ASP A 145 11.27 -24.07 3.63
N ASN A 146 10.38 -25.06 3.62
CA ASN A 146 8.95 -24.82 3.68
C ASN A 146 8.61 -24.50 5.13
N LYS A 147 8.55 -23.21 5.46
CA LYS A 147 8.30 -22.74 6.80
C LYS A 147 6.80 -22.76 7.12
N ASP A 148 6.26 -23.96 7.33
CA ASP A 148 4.84 -24.19 7.65
C ASP A 148 4.37 -23.40 8.90
N SER A 149 5.30 -23.08 9.83
CA SER A 149 5.02 -22.25 11.01
C SER A 149 5.01 -20.74 10.73
N GLY A 150 5.39 -20.29 9.54
CA GLY A 150 5.56 -18.85 9.25
C GLY A 150 4.28 -18.05 9.43
N ALA A 151 3.15 -18.59 8.96
CA ALA A 151 1.85 -17.99 9.12
C ALA A 151 1.40 -17.94 10.59
N GLU A 152 1.69 -18.98 11.37
CA GLU A 152 1.34 -19.03 12.79
C GLU A 152 2.19 -18.05 13.62
N GLU A 153 3.50 -17.99 13.39
CA GLU A 153 4.37 -17.01 14.02
C GLU A 153 3.86 -15.58 13.80
N TYR A 154 3.45 -15.26 12.58
CA TYR A 154 2.94 -13.93 12.26
C TYR A 154 1.59 -13.66 12.95
N ARG A 155 0.66 -14.63 13.02
CA ARG A 155 -0.61 -14.49 13.75
C ARG A 155 -0.39 -14.30 15.26
N GLU A 156 0.56 -15.03 15.84
CA GLU A 156 0.92 -14.90 17.26
C GLU A 156 1.47 -13.51 17.58
N GLU A 157 2.37 -12.98 16.75
CA GLU A 157 2.94 -11.63 16.93
C GLU A 157 1.88 -10.54 16.76
N LEU A 158 0.96 -10.67 15.78
CA LEU A 158 -0.18 -9.74 15.65
C LEU A 158 -1.06 -9.74 16.92
N ALA A 159 -1.43 -10.93 17.40
CA ALA A 159 -2.26 -11.05 18.60
C ALA A 159 -1.54 -10.50 19.84
N GLN A 160 -0.24 -10.74 19.97
CA GLN A 160 0.57 -10.22 21.06
C GLN A 160 0.66 -8.68 20.99
N PHE A 161 0.94 -8.13 19.83
CA PHE A 161 1.01 -6.68 19.62
C PHE A 161 -0.29 -5.99 20.07
N ILE A 162 -1.45 -6.53 19.66
CA ILE A 162 -2.73 -5.97 20.06
C ILE A 162 -2.97 -6.12 21.57
N THR A 163 -2.66 -7.27 22.15
CA THR A 163 -2.85 -7.51 23.59
C THR A 163 -1.97 -6.61 24.46
N ASP A 164 -0.77 -6.29 23.99
CA ASP A 164 0.18 -5.44 24.72
C ASP A 164 -0.18 -3.95 24.67
N ASN A 165 -0.87 -3.52 23.61
CA ASN A 165 -1.11 -2.10 23.34
C ASN A 165 -2.57 -1.66 23.51
N PHE A 166 -3.55 -2.58 23.57
CA PHE A 166 -4.99 -2.24 23.59
C PHE A 166 -5.75 -2.99 24.68
N GLU A 167 -6.70 -2.29 25.32
CA GLU A 167 -7.71 -2.92 26.15
C GLU A 167 -8.83 -3.47 25.24
N LEU A 168 -9.10 -4.79 25.35
CA LEU A 168 -10.01 -5.46 24.43
C LEU A 168 -11.43 -5.52 25.04
N GLU A 169 -12.40 -5.17 24.22
CA GLU A 169 -13.82 -5.33 24.50
C GLU A 169 -14.44 -6.35 23.54
N GLU A 170 -15.47 -7.06 24.00
CA GLU A 170 -16.23 -7.96 23.15
C GLU A 170 -17.07 -7.14 22.15
N ARG A 171 -16.67 -7.17 20.89
CA ARG A 171 -17.35 -6.48 19.78
C ARG A 171 -17.62 -7.45 18.63
N LYS A 172 -18.68 -7.17 17.85
CA LYS A 172 -18.94 -7.90 16.61
C LYS A 172 -18.28 -7.17 15.44
N VAL A 173 -17.49 -7.88 14.65
CA VAL A 173 -16.74 -7.36 13.51
C VAL A 173 -17.12 -8.13 12.24
N VAL A 174 -17.51 -7.42 11.19
CA VAL A 174 -17.71 -8.01 9.85
C VAL A 174 -16.42 -7.85 9.05
N VAL A 175 -15.95 -8.94 8.44
CA VAL A 175 -14.70 -8.95 7.66
C VAL A 175 -14.96 -9.42 6.24
N GLU A 176 -14.52 -8.61 5.26
CA GLU A 176 -14.51 -8.91 3.83
C GLU A 176 -13.05 -8.93 3.34
N THR A 177 -12.56 -10.08 2.90
CA THR A 177 -11.16 -10.23 2.40
C THR A 177 -11.08 -10.46 0.90
N MET A 178 -12.22 -10.44 0.20
CA MET A 178 -12.33 -10.67 -1.25
C MET A 178 -11.71 -11.99 -1.74
N GLY A 179 -11.55 -12.96 -0.82
CA GLY A 179 -10.82 -14.22 -1.09
C GLY A 179 -9.31 -14.02 -1.17
N GLY A 180 -8.80 -12.92 -0.64
CA GLY A 180 -7.40 -12.55 -0.64
C GLY A 180 -6.56 -13.21 0.45
N ALA A 181 -5.30 -12.83 0.50
CA ALA A 181 -4.30 -13.37 1.42
C ALA A 181 -4.61 -13.10 2.91
N GLY A 182 -5.46 -12.08 3.19
CA GLY A 182 -5.92 -11.77 4.54
C GLY A 182 -6.95 -12.74 5.12
N ALA A 183 -7.53 -13.64 4.32
CA ALA A 183 -8.68 -14.48 4.70
C ALA A 183 -8.42 -15.40 5.91
N ASP A 184 -7.20 -15.94 6.01
CA ASP A 184 -6.78 -16.82 7.10
C ASP A 184 -6.07 -16.05 8.24
N PHE A 185 -6.02 -14.72 8.18
CA PHE A 185 -5.31 -13.89 9.15
C PHE A 185 -6.24 -13.00 9.95
N LEU A 186 -6.82 -11.96 9.35
CA LEU A 186 -7.63 -11.00 10.09
C LEU A 186 -8.80 -11.65 10.85
N PRO A 187 -9.66 -12.49 10.23
CA PRO A 187 -10.75 -13.13 10.95
C PRO A 187 -10.28 -14.07 12.07
N GLU A 188 -9.17 -14.76 11.85
CA GLU A 188 -8.63 -15.73 12.82
C GLU A 188 -8.01 -15.00 14.03
N VAL A 189 -7.20 -13.97 13.80
CA VAL A 189 -6.58 -13.21 14.90
C VAL A 189 -7.65 -12.48 15.70
N LEU A 190 -8.66 -11.87 15.07
CA LEU A 190 -9.80 -11.27 15.77
C LEU A 190 -10.51 -12.29 16.70
N ARG A 191 -10.76 -13.52 16.23
CA ARG A 191 -11.37 -14.57 17.07
C ARG A 191 -10.48 -14.96 18.25
N ARG A 192 -9.17 -15.07 18.05
CA ARG A 192 -8.20 -15.35 19.13
C ARG A 192 -8.20 -14.26 20.21
N LEU A 193 -8.44 -13.02 19.80
CA LEU A 193 -8.54 -11.86 20.68
C LEU A 193 -9.92 -11.74 21.35
N GLY A 194 -10.88 -12.61 21.04
CA GLY A 194 -12.20 -12.65 21.69
C GLY A 194 -13.30 -11.89 20.96
N PHE A 195 -13.04 -11.37 19.75
CA PHE A 195 -14.08 -10.71 18.94
C PHE A 195 -15.06 -11.71 18.32
N ASN A 196 -16.35 -11.29 18.20
CA ASN A 196 -17.36 -12.03 17.45
C ASN A 196 -17.24 -11.68 15.96
N VAL A 197 -16.75 -12.60 15.13
CA VAL A 197 -16.39 -12.33 13.73
C VAL A 197 -17.40 -12.93 12.77
N VAL A 198 -18.04 -12.07 11.98
CA VAL A 198 -18.82 -12.43 10.79
C VAL A 198 -17.87 -12.34 9.58
N ASN A 199 -17.42 -13.49 9.09
CA ASN A 199 -16.53 -13.55 7.92
C ASN A 199 -17.36 -13.73 6.66
N MET A 200 -17.30 -12.77 5.73
CA MET A 200 -18.03 -12.80 4.47
C MET A 200 -17.33 -13.66 3.40
N ASP A 201 -16.06 -14.01 3.61
CA ASP A 201 -15.29 -14.79 2.66
C ASP A 201 -15.76 -16.25 2.60
N PRO A 202 -16.20 -16.74 1.43
CA PRO A 202 -16.61 -18.14 1.28
C PRO A 202 -15.43 -19.13 1.26
N GLY A 203 -14.19 -18.64 1.30
CA GLY A 203 -12.96 -19.42 1.42
C GLY A 203 -12.03 -19.42 0.20
N GLY A 204 -10.83 -18.96 0.42
CA GLY A 204 -9.57 -19.35 -0.23
C GLY A 204 -9.33 -19.00 -1.70
N LYS A 205 -10.24 -18.32 -2.40
CA LYS A 205 -10.02 -17.88 -3.79
C LYS A 205 -10.63 -16.51 -4.03
N PRO A 206 -9.96 -15.63 -4.80
CA PRO A 206 -10.51 -14.34 -5.17
C PRO A 206 -11.86 -14.47 -5.88
N TYR A 207 -12.85 -13.69 -5.44
CA TYR A 207 -14.20 -13.70 -6.02
C TYR A 207 -14.69 -12.29 -6.42
N ARG A 208 -13.87 -11.26 -6.20
CA ARG A 208 -14.08 -9.88 -6.67
C ARG A 208 -13.10 -9.55 -7.78
N ASP A 209 -13.53 -8.82 -8.80
CA ASP A 209 -12.70 -8.39 -9.93
C ASP A 209 -13.06 -6.95 -10.34
N PRO A 210 -12.23 -5.93 -10.03
CA PRO A 210 -10.96 -6.02 -9.28
C PRO A 210 -11.16 -6.21 -7.76
N PRO A 211 -10.21 -6.85 -7.05
CA PRO A 211 -10.25 -7.03 -5.61
C PRO A 211 -9.74 -5.77 -4.88
N ASN A 212 -10.46 -4.66 -5.06
CA ASN A 212 -10.11 -3.35 -4.52
C ASN A 212 -11.16 -2.91 -3.48
N PRO A 213 -10.77 -2.58 -2.23
CA PRO A 213 -11.67 -2.24 -1.16
C PRO A 213 -12.18 -0.79 -1.26
N THR A 214 -12.91 -0.48 -2.34
CA THR A 214 -13.60 0.80 -2.51
C THR A 214 -15.07 0.67 -2.13
N SER A 215 -15.67 1.75 -1.65
CA SER A 215 -17.09 1.79 -1.24
C SER A 215 -18.04 1.25 -2.32
N GLU A 216 -17.74 1.50 -3.59
CA GLU A 216 -18.52 1.00 -4.75
C GLU A 216 -18.54 -0.53 -4.87
N ASN A 217 -17.49 -1.20 -4.37
CA ASN A 217 -17.36 -2.66 -4.41
C ASN A 217 -17.88 -3.36 -3.13
N LEU A 218 -18.29 -2.61 -2.12
CA LEU A 218 -18.48 -3.10 -0.76
C LEU A 218 -19.92 -2.96 -0.22
N ASP A 219 -20.93 -2.77 -1.10
CA ASP A 219 -22.35 -2.70 -0.68
C ASP A 219 -22.76 -3.89 0.20
N GLY A 220 -22.25 -5.08 -0.09
CA GLY A 220 -22.53 -6.27 0.71
C GLY A 220 -21.95 -6.19 2.12
N LEU A 221 -20.79 -5.56 2.32
CA LEU A 221 -20.20 -5.35 3.63
C LEU A 221 -21.08 -4.42 4.48
N LYS A 222 -21.45 -3.27 3.92
CA LYS A 222 -22.35 -2.30 4.53
C LYS A 222 -23.63 -2.99 5.02
N GLN A 223 -24.32 -3.70 4.12
CA GLN A 223 -25.57 -4.39 4.45
C GLN A 223 -25.38 -5.42 5.56
N THR A 224 -24.27 -6.17 5.54
CA THR A 224 -24.00 -7.18 6.57
C THR A 224 -23.72 -6.54 7.93
N VAL A 225 -23.01 -5.40 7.98
CA VAL A 225 -22.78 -4.66 9.23
C VAL A 225 -24.11 -4.21 9.84
N GLU A 226 -25.01 -3.65 9.02
CA GLU A 226 -26.33 -3.19 9.46
C GLU A 226 -27.24 -4.37 9.91
N ASP A 227 -27.29 -5.47 9.14
CA ASP A 227 -28.10 -6.65 9.45
C ASP A 227 -27.65 -7.39 10.71
N GLU A 228 -26.35 -7.41 10.97
CA GLU A 228 -25.72 -8.07 12.10
C GLU A 228 -25.59 -7.18 13.34
N ASP A 229 -25.95 -5.90 13.25
CA ASP A 229 -25.71 -4.91 14.32
C ASP A 229 -24.24 -4.97 14.80
N ALA A 230 -23.34 -4.92 13.84
CA ALA A 230 -21.92 -5.07 14.10
C ALA A 230 -21.26 -3.72 14.39
N TYR A 231 -20.25 -3.73 15.26
CA TYR A 231 -19.48 -2.53 15.63
C TYR A 231 -18.79 -1.91 14.42
N ILE A 232 -18.16 -2.72 13.57
CA ILE A 232 -17.39 -2.25 12.41
C ILE A 232 -17.40 -3.30 11.29
N GLY A 233 -17.35 -2.81 10.05
CA GLY A 233 -17.05 -3.59 8.85
C GLY A 233 -15.66 -3.26 8.33
N LEU A 234 -14.84 -4.28 8.09
CA LEU A 234 -13.46 -4.16 7.62
C LEU A 234 -13.29 -4.88 6.28
N ALA A 235 -12.67 -4.22 5.31
CA ALA A 235 -12.36 -4.83 4.02
C ALA A 235 -10.89 -4.70 3.66
N LEU A 236 -10.30 -5.79 3.13
CA LEU A 236 -8.91 -5.86 2.69
C LEU A 236 -8.85 -6.06 1.18
N ASP A 237 -7.79 -5.57 0.54
CA ASP A 237 -7.48 -5.96 -0.83
C ASP A 237 -6.81 -7.35 -0.91
N LEU A 238 -6.42 -7.78 -2.10
CA LEU A 238 -6.03 -9.17 -2.32
C LEU A 238 -4.77 -9.61 -1.55
N ASP A 239 -3.78 -8.74 -1.39
CA ASP A 239 -2.56 -9.01 -0.64
C ASP A 239 -2.54 -8.34 0.74
N ALA A 240 -3.69 -7.81 1.14
CA ALA A 240 -4.02 -7.29 2.46
C ALA A 240 -3.08 -6.18 2.96
N ASP A 241 -2.51 -5.37 2.05
CA ASP A 241 -1.75 -4.18 2.40
C ASP A 241 -2.64 -2.91 2.49
N ARG A 242 -3.95 -3.02 2.10
CA ARG A 242 -4.95 -1.96 2.22
C ARG A 242 -6.10 -2.34 3.13
N ILE A 243 -6.68 -1.32 3.75
CA ILE A 243 -7.89 -1.40 4.56
C ILE A 243 -8.92 -0.37 4.10
N ALA A 244 -10.20 -0.75 4.11
CA ALA A 244 -11.35 0.13 4.15
C ALA A 244 -12.23 -0.24 5.34
N ALA A 245 -12.85 0.75 5.98
CA ALA A 245 -13.68 0.55 7.16
C ALA A 245 -15.03 1.25 7.02
N TYR A 246 -16.09 0.56 7.49
CA TYR A 246 -17.45 1.06 7.58
C TYR A 246 -17.90 1.04 9.05
N PHE A 247 -18.26 2.19 9.58
CA PHE A 247 -18.60 2.41 10.97
C PHE A 247 -19.75 3.39 11.10
N ASP A 248 -20.68 3.15 12.00
CA ASP A 248 -21.83 4.00 12.33
C ASP A 248 -22.60 4.56 11.11
N GLY A 249 -22.85 3.71 10.12
CA GLY A 249 -23.64 4.08 8.94
C GLY A 249 -22.84 4.68 7.76
N ASP A 250 -21.55 4.96 7.93
CA ASP A 250 -20.71 5.61 6.92
C ASP A 250 -19.36 4.92 6.68
N TRP A 251 -18.80 5.18 5.49
CA TRP A 251 -17.42 4.82 5.16
C TRP A 251 -16.46 5.82 5.78
N ILE A 252 -15.51 5.31 6.58
CA ILE A 252 -14.43 6.16 7.09
C ILE A 252 -13.47 6.47 5.93
N SER A 253 -13.23 7.74 5.66
CA SER A 253 -12.27 8.11 4.61
C SER A 253 -10.84 7.68 4.97
N GLY A 254 -9.98 7.45 3.95
CA GLY A 254 -8.58 7.11 4.23
C GLY A 254 -7.82 8.21 4.97
N ASP A 255 -8.17 9.47 4.74
CA ASP A 255 -7.62 10.59 5.50
C ASP A 255 -8.06 10.55 6.98
N ASP A 256 -9.32 10.16 7.27
CA ASP A 256 -9.82 10.02 8.64
C ASP A 256 -9.21 8.82 9.35
N LEU A 257 -9.09 7.67 8.67
CA LEU A 257 -8.38 6.50 9.21
C LEU A 257 -6.93 6.86 9.60
N PHE A 258 -6.25 7.67 8.79
CA PHE A 258 -4.91 8.12 9.12
C PHE A 258 -4.88 9.01 10.36
N CYS A 259 -5.87 9.93 10.50
CA CYS A 259 -6.02 10.73 11.71
C CYS A 259 -6.35 9.89 12.95
N VAL A 260 -7.16 8.83 12.81
CA VAL A 260 -7.42 7.86 13.88
C VAL A 260 -6.11 7.20 14.33
N PHE A 261 -5.31 6.69 13.39
CA PHE A 261 -4.03 6.08 13.75
C PHE A 261 -3.04 7.09 14.37
N ALA A 262 -3.00 8.33 13.90
CA ALA A 262 -2.14 9.36 14.46
C ALA A 262 -2.53 9.78 15.89
N GLN A 263 -3.81 9.64 16.28
CA GLN A 263 -4.25 9.83 17.66
C GLN A 263 -3.82 8.68 18.58
N ILE A 264 -3.62 7.49 18.03
CA ILE A 264 -3.22 6.27 18.78
C ILE A 264 -1.70 6.21 18.92
N PHE A 265 -0.97 6.52 17.83
CA PHE A 265 0.49 6.45 17.76
C PHE A 265 1.07 7.88 17.82
N ASP A 266 1.38 8.33 19.04
CA ASP A 266 1.92 9.66 19.30
C ASP A 266 3.35 9.81 18.74
N GLY A 267 3.56 10.78 17.82
CA GLY A 267 4.87 11.06 17.25
C GLY A 267 4.82 11.64 15.83
N GLU A 268 5.96 11.52 15.14
CA GLU A 268 6.10 12.01 13.75
C GLU A 268 5.50 11.01 12.76
N ALA A 269 4.86 11.54 11.70
CA ALA A 269 4.25 10.74 10.64
C ALA A 269 4.82 11.07 9.25
N VAL A 270 4.82 10.08 8.35
CA VAL A 270 5.11 10.28 6.93
C VAL A 270 3.85 10.04 6.10
N ALA A 271 3.51 10.97 5.23
CA ALA A 271 2.32 10.92 4.40
C ALA A 271 2.64 11.13 2.93
N SER A 272 1.86 10.52 2.03
CA SER A 272 1.90 10.93 0.62
C SER A 272 1.35 12.35 0.47
N VAL A 273 1.84 13.08 -0.53
CA VAL A 273 1.51 14.51 -0.70
C VAL A 273 0.02 14.78 -0.92
N ASP A 274 -0.77 13.78 -1.32
CA ASP A 274 -2.23 13.86 -1.51
C ASP A 274 -3.06 13.61 -0.24
N THR A 275 -2.41 13.29 0.89
CA THR A 275 -3.04 13.19 2.20
C THR A 275 -3.56 14.56 2.67
N ALA A 276 -4.70 14.57 3.37
CA ALA A 276 -5.29 15.80 3.92
C ALA A 276 -4.41 16.43 4.99
N THR A 277 -4.37 17.77 5.00
CA THR A 277 -3.56 18.52 5.98
C THR A 277 -4.10 18.46 7.41
N LYS A 278 -5.34 17.99 7.62
CA LYS A 278 -5.88 17.77 8.97
C LYS A 278 -5.07 16.74 9.78
N LEU A 279 -4.28 15.89 9.13
CA LEU A 279 -3.34 15.00 9.80
C LEU A 279 -2.31 15.76 10.65
N GLU A 280 -1.97 17.02 10.26
CA GLU A 280 -1.04 17.88 10.99
C GLU A 280 -1.56 18.28 12.40
N ASP A 281 -2.87 18.12 12.65
CA ASP A 281 -3.50 18.40 13.94
C ASP A 281 -3.33 17.23 14.93
N PHE A 282 -2.95 16.04 14.46
CA PHE A 282 -2.88 14.79 15.23
C PHE A 282 -1.47 14.19 15.34
N ALA A 283 -0.55 14.53 14.46
CA ALA A 283 0.84 14.09 14.52
C ALA A 283 1.75 15.22 15.01
N GLU A 284 2.81 14.91 15.75
CA GLU A 284 3.81 15.91 16.18
C GLU A 284 4.40 16.66 14.98
N LYS A 285 4.59 15.94 13.87
CA LYS A 285 5.05 16.48 12.60
C LYS A 285 4.68 15.54 11.46
N VAL A 286 4.30 16.11 10.32
CA VAL A 286 4.04 15.36 9.08
C VAL A 286 5.12 15.68 8.05
N TYR A 287 5.79 14.62 7.56
CA TYR A 287 6.68 14.70 6.41
C TYR A 287 5.93 14.25 5.17
N TYR A 288 5.92 15.10 4.13
CA TYR A 288 5.27 14.76 2.87
C TYR A 288 6.26 14.16 1.88
N THR A 289 5.90 13.00 1.31
CA THR A 289 6.64 12.37 0.22
C THR A 289 5.76 12.19 -1.03
N ARG A 290 6.33 11.71 -2.11
CA ARG A 290 5.56 11.44 -3.33
C ARG A 290 4.62 10.26 -3.14
N VAL A 291 3.53 10.24 -3.94
CA VAL A 291 2.55 9.14 -3.94
C VAL A 291 3.19 7.81 -4.37
N GLY A 292 2.94 6.78 -3.61
CA GLY A 292 3.40 5.40 -3.81
C GLY A 292 4.03 4.80 -2.57
N ASP A 293 3.47 3.69 -2.13
CA ASP A 293 3.77 2.99 -0.89
C ASP A 293 5.26 2.81 -0.58
N PRO A 294 6.16 2.36 -1.51
CA PRO A 294 7.56 2.19 -1.15
C PRO A 294 8.28 3.51 -0.83
N PHE A 295 7.83 4.63 -1.41
CA PHE A 295 8.44 5.93 -1.11
C PHE A 295 8.02 6.45 0.26
N VAL A 296 6.75 6.19 0.63
CA VAL A 296 6.23 6.54 1.95
C VAL A 296 6.97 5.75 3.02
N ILE A 297 7.13 4.45 2.84
CA ILE A 297 7.81 3.58 3.80
C ILE A 297 9.32 3.87 3.87
N ASP A 298 9.97 4.15 2.74
CA ASP A 298 11.41 4.49 2.70
C ASP A 298 11.69 5.77 3.51
N GLU A 299 10.89 6.82 3.29
CA GLU A 299 10.95 8.07 4.06
C GLU A 299 10.64 7.83 5.55
N THR A 300 9.69 6.92 5.87
CA THR A 300 9.34 6.55 7.24
C THR A 300 10.56 5.99 7.99
N THR A 301 11.29 5.10 7.34
CA THR A 301 12.53 4.53 7.88
C THR A 301 13.62 5.60 8.01
N GLU A 302 13.74 6.51 7.03
CA GLU A 302 14.73 7.60 7.05
C GLU A 302 14.48 8.60 8.19
N LYS A 303 13.20 8.90 8.48
CA LYS A 303 12.80 9.85 9.53
C LYS A 303 12.64 9.22 10.90
N ASP A 304 12.71 7.89 11.02
CA ASP A 304 12.39 7.16 12.26
C ASP A 304 10.96 7.49 12.76
N ALA A 305 10.03 7.68 11.80
CA ALA A 305 8.65 8.04 12.10
C ALA A 305 7.86 6.83 12.65
N VAL A 306 6.90 7.10 13.54
CA VAL A 306 6.13 6.04 14.22
C VAL A 306 4.98 5.50 13.37
N LEU A 307 4.55 6.28 12.37
CA LEU A 307 3.38 5.98 11.54
C LEU A 307 3.60 6.51 10.14
N SER A 308 3.11 5.80 9.15
CA SER A 308 2.99 6.37 7.81
C SER A 308 1.80 5.83 7.03
N GLY A 309 1.41 6.55 5.96
CA GLY A 309 0.31 6.08 5.14
C GLY A 309 -0.03 6.95 3.94
N GLU A 310 -1.06 6.49 3.25
CA GLU A 310 -1.67 7.11 2.08
C GLU A 310 -3.20 7.03 2.19
N PRO A 311 -3.95 8.02 1.66
CA PRO A 311 -5.42 8.04 1.77
C PRO A 311 -6.12 6.93 0.98
N ASN A 312 -5.37 6.10 0.28
CA ASN A 312 -5.86 4.94 -0.47
C ASN A 312 -5.99 3.65 0.38
N GLY A 313 -5.78 3.76 1.70
CA GLY A 313 -5.91 2.65 2.67
C GLY A 313 -4.60 1.97 3.06
N HIS A 314 -3.46 2.46 2.60
CA HIS A 314 -2.14 1.99 3.04
C HIS A 314 -1.71 2.66 4.35
N TYR A 315 -1.39 1.87 5.39
CA TYR A 315 -0.82 2.37 6.65
C TYR A 315 0.27 1.43 7.12
N CYS A 316 1.38 2.00 7.55
CA CYS A 316 2.54 1.28 8.07
C CYS A 316 2.79 1.67 9.52
N PHE A 317 3.05 0.68 10.34
CA PHE A 317 3.34 0.79 11.79
C PHE A 317 4.72 0.21 12.06
N PRO A 318 5.80 1.02 12.00
CA PRO A 318 7.19 0.55 12.07
C PRO A 318 7.54 -0.24 13.34
N GLU A 319 6.83 0.00 14.43
CA GLU A 319 6.98 -0.80 15.67
C GLU A 319 6.69 -2.29 15.44
N PHE A 320 5.82 -2.61 14.46
CA PHE A 320 5.48 -3.98 14.11
C PHE A 320 6.22 -4.45 12.84
N THR A 321 6.08 -3.74 11.73
CA THR A 321 6.72 -4.07 10.45
C THR A 321 6.91 -2.83 9.59
N ASN A 322 7.97 -2.79 8.79
CA ASN A 322 8.24 -1.70 7.84
C ASN A 322 7.51 -1.93 6.51
N TYR A 323 6.25 -2.32 6.57
CA TYR A 323 5.37 -2.44 5.39
C TYR A 323 3.93 -2.07 5.75
N ASN A 324 3.14 -1.69 4.73
CA ASN A 324 1.72 -1.42 4.93
C ASN A 324 0.99 -2.70 5.36
N SER A 325 0.18 -2.60 6.40
CA SER A 325 -0.58 -3.71 6.97
C SER A 325 -2.05 -3.38 7.11
N GLY A 326 -2.86 -3.87 6.17
CA GLY A 326 -4.31 -3.84 6.30
C GLY A 326 -4.79 -4.72 7.45
N ILE A 327 -4.07 -5.82 7.73
CA ILE A 327 -4.38 -6.73 8.84
C ILE A 327 -4.26 -6.01 10.19
N LEU A 328 -3.08 -5.43 10.46
CA LEU A 328 -2.85 -4.72 11.72
C LEU A 328 -3.76 -3.50 11.85
N SER A 329 -3.96 -2.74 10.75
CA SER A 329 -4.93 -1.65 10.70
C SER A 329 -6.33 -2.10 11.14
N GLY A 330 -6.82 -3.22 10.60
CA GLY A 330 -8.12 -3.78 10.95
C GLY A 330 -8.21 -4.24 12.40
N LEU A 331 -7.15 -4.84 12.94
CA LEU A 331 -7.07 -5.25 14.34
C LEU A 331 -7.11 -4.03 15.28
N ILE A 332 -6.37 -2.97 14.98
CA ILE A 332 -6.36 -1.72 15.73
C ILE A 332 -7.75 -1.09 15.74
N LEU A 333 -8.38 -0.95 14.56
CA LEU A 333 -9.72 -0.35 14.42
C LEU A 333 -10.80 -1.13 15.19
N ALA A 334 -10.71 -2.46 15.24
CA ALA A 334 -11.61 -3.29 16.02
C ALA A 334 -11.39 -3.13 17.55
N SER A 335 -10.18 -2.76 17.96
CA SER A 335 -9.76 -2.72 19.37
C SER A 335 -9.88 -1.35 20.02
N CYS A 336 -9.97 -0.25 19.26
CA CYS A 336 -10.08 1.11 19.80
C CYS A 336 -11.52 1.60 19.86
N ASP A 337 -11.76 2.68 20.61
CA ASP A 337 -13.03 3.41 20.62
C ASP A 337 -13.06 4.39 19.46
N LEU A 338 -13.70 3.96 18.35
CA LEU A 338 -13.74 4.75 17.12
C LEU A 338 -14.63 5.98 17.22
N GLU A 339 -15.71 5.95 18.00
CA GLU A 339 -16.63 7.06 18.16
C GLU A 339 -15.87 8.27 18.73
N ASP A 340 -15.18 8.08 19.86
CA ASP A 340 -14.39 9.13 20.50
C ASP A 340 -13.26 9.65 19.59
N LEU A 341 -12.58 8.79 18.84
CA LEU A 341 -11.48 9.18 17.95
C LEU A 341 -11.97 9.93 16.72
N LEU A 342 -13.09 9.53 16.12
CA LEU A 342 -13.67 10.18 14.94
C LEU A 342 -14.31 11.52 15.27
N ASP A 343 -14.96 11.65 16.45
CA ASP A 343 -15.54 12.90 16.92
C ASP A 343 -14.51 14.03 17.08
N ASN A 344 -13.25 13.68 17.32
CA ASN A 344 -12.15 14.65 17.37
C ASN A 344 -11.70 15.15 15.99
N ILE A 345 -12.05 14.45 14.90
CA ILE A 345 -11.59 14.78 13.55
C ILE A 345 -12.52 15.82 12.92
N PRO A 346 -12.00 17.00 12.51
CA PRO A 346 -12.84 18.01 11.88
C PRO A 346 -13.38 17.50 10.53
N GLU A 347 -14.65 17.81 10.27
CA GLU A 347 -15.25 17.59 8.95
C GLU A 347 -14.40 18.27 7.87
N SER A 348 -14.24 17.63 6.73
CA SER A 348 -13.49 18.19 5.62
C SER A 348 -14.19 17.95 4.29
N PHE A 349 -14.14 18.96 3.44
CA PHE A 349 -14.66 18.97 2.09
C PHE A 349 -13.50 18.75 1.10
N VAL A 350 -13.77 18.04 0.01
CA VAL A 350 -12.78 17.74 -1.04
C VAL A 350 -13.40 18.05 -2.39
N ALA A 351 -12.66 18.76 -3.24
CA ALA A 351 -12.96 18.90 -4.65
C ALA A 351 -11.76 18.45 -5.48
N GLU A 352 -12.02 17.66 -6.52
CA GLU A 352 -10.98 17.13 -7.40
C GLU A 352 -11.34 17.32 -8.87
N ASP A 353 -10.35 17.65 -9.68
CA ASP A 353 -10.47 17.70 -11.13
C ASP A 353 -9.11 17.45 -11.81
N SER A 354 -9.09 17.47 -13.12
CA SER A 354 -7.86 17.33 -13.89
C SER A 354 -7.87 18.18 -15.15
N ILE A 355 -6.69 18.70 -15.51
CA ILE A 355 -6.47 19.48 -16.73
C ILE A 355 -5.73 18.60 -17.73
N GLU A 356 -6.36 18.35 -18.87
CA GLU A 356 -5.83 17.51 -19.94
C GLU A 356 -4.85 18.30 -20.82
N TYR A 357 -3.77 17.66 -21.23
CA TYR A 357 -2.76 18.21 -22.13
C TYR A 357 -2.54 17.31 -23.34
N SER A 358 -2.06 17.90 -24.45
CA SER A 358 -1.76 17.15 -25.69
C SER A 358 -0.58 16.20 -25.55
N SER A 359 0.33 16.47 -24.61
CA SER A 359 1.50 15.63 -24.32
C SER A 359 1.92 15.76 -22.85
N ARG A 360 2.70 14.77 -22.38
CA ARG A 360 3.29 14.80 -21.03
C ARG A 360 4.23 16.01 -20.86
N GLU A 361 5.02 16.32 -21.90
CA GLU A 361 5.95 17.44 -21.87
C GLU A 361 5.21 18.79 -21.67
N SER A 362 4.07 18.99 -22.36
CA SER A 362 3.27 20.20 -22.16
C SER A 362 2.66 20.29 -20.76
N ALA A 363 2.24 19.18 -20.18
CA ALA A 363 1.76 19.13 -18.80
C ALA A 363 2.89 19.47 -17.80
N GLU A 364 4.09 18.92 -18.02
CA GLU A 364 5.29 19.20 -17.20
C GLU A 364 5.65 20.68 -17.24
N GLN A 365 5.71 21.27 -18.43
CA GLN A 365 6.01 22.70 -18.60
C GLN A 365 4.98 23.60 -17.93
N SER A 366 3.69 23.26 -18.03
CA SER A 366 2.62 24.01 -17.38
C SER A 366 2.70 23.90 -15.85
N LEU A 367 2.98 22.69 -15.32
CA LEU A 367 3.14 22.52 -13.88
C LEU A 367 4.34 23.29 -13.32
N GLU A 368 5.48 23.35 -14.03
CA GLU A 368 6.65 24.13 -13.60
C GLU A 368 6.35 25.64 -13.54
N LYS A 369 5.66 26.20 -14.54
CA LYS A 369 5.20 27.59 -14.48
C LYS A 369 4.24 27.83 -13.31
N PHE A 370 3.35 26.87 -13.06
CA PHE A 370 2.43 26.96 -11.94
C PHE A 370 3.15 26.92 -10.59
N LYS A 371 4.19 26.13 -10.44
CA LYS A 371 5.04 26.14 -9.24
C LYS A 371 5.68 27.50 -9.00
N GLU A 372 6.24 28.14 -10.04
CA GLU A 372 6.81 29.48 -9.94
C GLU A 372 5.77 30.52 -9.51
N TYR A 373 4.53 30.41 -10.04
CA TYR A 373 3.42 31.24 -9.62
C TYR A 373 3.04 31.03 -8.15
N VAL A 374 2.93 29.75 -7.72
CA VAL A 374 2.61 29.37 -6.34
C VAL A 374 3.68 29.88 -5.37
N ASP A 375 4.96 29.68 -5.67
CA ASP A 375 6.08 30.14 -4.84
C ASP A 375 6.09 31.65 -4.61
N SER A 376 5.56 32.41 -5.58
CA SER A 376 5.51 33.87 -5.50
C SER A 376 4.29 34.41 -4.74
N ASN A 377 3.23 33.59 -4.57
CA ASN A 377 1.92 34.09 -4.14
C ASN A 377 1.35 33.38 -2.91
N PHE A 378 1.82 32.19 -2.54
CA PHE A 378 1.21 31.35 -1.53
C PHE A 378 2.23 30.71 -0.57
N ASP A 379 1.73 30.20 0.55
CA ASP A 379 2.49 29.41 1.50
C ASP A 379 2.61 27.95 1.02
N VAL A 380 3.81 27.57 0.62
CA VAL A 380 4.12 26.24 0.05
C VAL A 380 4.33 25.22 1.17
N LEU A 381 3.52 24.18 1.17
CA LEU A 381 3.61 23.05 2.10
C LEU A 381 4.60 21.98 1.61
N SER A 382 4.59 21.69 0.30
CA SER A 382 5.49 20.70 -0.30
C SER A 382 5.63 20.93 -1.80
N GLN A 383 6.83 20.65 -2.34
CA GLN A 383 7.09 20.58 -3.78
C GLN A 383 7.41 19.17 -4.26
N VAL A 384 7.20 18.19 -3.42
CA VAL A 384 7.41 16.78 -3.74
C VAL A 384 6.22 16.29 -4.58
N ASP A 385 6.51 15.68 -5.74
CA ASP A 385 5.52 15.12 -6.69
C ASP A 385 4.43 16.13 -7.15
N GLY A 386 4.82 17.39 -7.36
CA GLY A 386 3.94 18.48 -7.73
C GLY A 386 4.15 19.71 -6.85
N VAL A 387 3.09 20.43 -6.52
CA VAL A 387 3.10 21.49 -5.52
C VAL A 387 1.86 21.43 -4.65
N LYS A 388 2.06 21.44 -3.33
CA LYS A 388 1.02 21.53 -2.31
C LYS A 388 1.19 22.84 -1.56
N PHE A 389 0.13 23.62 -1.42
CA PHE A 389 0.17 24.95 -0.85
C PHE A 389 -1.14 25.35 -0.15
N ARG A 390 -1.14 26.42 0.65
CA ARG A 390 -2.34 26.95 1.30
C ARG A 390 -2.92 28.13 0.51
N LYS A 391 -4.24 28.12 0.29
CA LYS A 391 -5.01 29.21 -0.29
C LYS A 391 -6.38 29.30 0.38
N ASP A 392 -6.70 30.49 0.93
CA ASP A 392 -7.99 30.82 1.56
C ASP A 392 -8.46 29.76 2.60
N GLY A 393 -7.54 29.27 3.44
CA GLY A 393 -7.83 28.22 4.43
C GLY A 393 -7.89 26.79 3.86
N SER A 394 -7.75 26.63 2.55
CA SER A 394 -7.71 25.33 1.88
C SER A 394 -6.28 24.86 1.63
N ALA A 395 -6.07 23.54 1.62
CA ALA A 395 -4.89 22.92 1.04
C ALA A 395 -5.16 22.57 -0.42
N VAL A 396 -4.30 23.03 -1.31
CA VAL A 396 -4.37 22.78 -2.76
C VAL A 396 -3.19 21.94 -3.19
N LEU A 397 -3.43 20.88 -3.94
CA LEU A 397 -2.41 20.05 -4.59
C LEU A 397 -2.59 20.09 -6.10
N ALA A 398 -1.51 20.41 -6.82
CA ALA A 398 -1.41 20.24 -8.26
C ALA A 398 -0.25 19.30 -8.59
N ARG A 399 -0.52 18.17 -9.27
CA ARG A 399 0.50 17.18 -9.60
C ARG A 399 0.28 16.50 -10.94
N LEU A 400 1.33 16.00 -11.55
CA LEU A 400 1.24 15.21 -12.77
C LEU A 400 0.56 13.85 -12.51
N SER A 401 -0.30 13.43 -13.41
CA SER A 401 -0.80 12.06 -13.43
C SER A 401 0.32 11.08 -13.76
N GLY A 402 0.38 9.95 -13.04
CA GLY A 402 1.36 8.89 -13.31
C GLY A 402 1.16 8.18 -14.66
N SER A 403 -0.08 8.17 -15.20
CA SER A 403 -0.48 7.32 -16.34
C SER A 403 -0.95 8.08 -17.58
N SER A 404 -1.23 9.37 -17.48
CA SER A 404 -1.80 10.18 -18.58
C SER A 404 -1.21 11.59 -18.61
N PRO A 405 -1.26 12.29 -19.78
CA PRO A 405 -0.77 13.66 -19.92
C PRO A 405 -1.75 14.67 -19.33
N LYS A 406 -1.88 14.66 -18.01
CA LYS A 406 -2.77 15.58 -17.28
C LYS A 406 -2.19 16.00 -15.93
N ILE A 407 -2.59 17.16 -15.47
CA ILE A 407 -2.37 17.65 -14.12
C ILE A 407 -3.62 17.34 -13.32
N ARG A 408 -3.46 16.67 -12.18
CA ARG A 408 -4.52 16.45 -11.20
C ARG A 408 -4.53 17.60 -10.20
N LEU A 409 -5.71 18.10 -9.91
CA LEU A 409 -5.96 19.12 -8.89
C LEU A 409 -6.77 18.49 -7.77
N LYS A 410 -6.41 18.75 -6.52
CA LYS A 410 -7.17 18.37 -5.34
C LYS A 410 -7.19 19.58 -4.40
N VAL A 411 -8.37 19.98 -3.96
CA VAL A 411 -8.59 21.02 -2.96
C VAL A 411 -9.25 20.41 -1.75
N GLN A 412 -8.73 20.69 -0.56
CA GLN A 412 -9.25 20.19 0.71
C GLN A 412 -9.39 21.34 1.70
N SER A 413 -10.51 21.39 2.44
CA SER A 413 -10.78 22.43 3.43
C SER A 413 -11.74 21.92 4.50
N GLN A 414 -11.71 22.54 5.67
CA GLN A 414 -12.75 22.39 6.71
C GLN A 414 -14.01 23.25 6.39
N GLU A 415 -13.95 24.09 5.38
CA GLU A 415 -15.07 24.90 4.92
C GLU A 415 -15.55 24.45 3.54
N SER A 416 -16.84 24.62 3.24
CA SER A 416 -17.45 24.22 1.96
C SER A 416 -17.11 25.16 0.78
N ILE A 417 -15.88 25.66 0.72
CA ILE A 417 -15.39 26.61 -0.31
C ILE A 417 -14.57 25.93 -1.42
N VAL A 418 -14.37 24.63 -1.31
CA VAL A 418 -13.42 23.87 -2.13
C VAL A 418 -13.68 23.99 -3.64
N GLU A 419 -14.93 23.98 -4.08
CA GLU A 419 -15.30 24.13 -5.51
C GLU A 419 -14.88 25.51 -6.05
N GLY A 420 -15.14 26.58 -5.28
CA GLY A 420 -14.74 27.94 -5.68
C GLY A 420 -13.22 28.10 -5.79
N VAL A 421 -12.47 27.52 -4.85
CA VAL A 421 -11.00 27.52 -4.90
C VAL A 421 -10.50 26.70 -6.08
N LEU A 422 -11.12 25.55 -6.37
CA LEU A 422 -10.76 24.71 -7.51
C LEU A 422 -10.96 25.45 -8.84
N ASP A 423 -12.11 26.12 -9.03
CA ASP A 423 -12.42 26.93 -10.21
C ASP A 423 -11.39 28.06 -10.42
N GLU A 424 -10.97 28.73 -9.34
CA GLU A 424 -9.94 29.76 -9.40
C GLU A 424 -8.59 29.18 -9.85
N ILE A 425 -8.18 28.03 -9.31
CA ILE A 425 -6.94 27.36 -9.71
C ILE A 425 -6.98 26.94 -11.18
N GLN A 426 -8.09 26.39 -11.65
CA GLN A 426 -8.26 26.07 -13.07
C GLN A 426 -8.16 27.29 -13.98
N THR A 427 -8.71 28.43 -13.52
CA THR A 427 -8.61 29.71 -14.26
C THR A 427 -7.16 30.16 -14.41
N VAL A 428 -6.35 30.07 -13.34
CA VAL A 428 -4.90 30.37 -13.40
C VAL A 428 -4.19 29.52 -14.45
N PHE A 429 -4.48 28.21 -14.50
CA PHE A 429 -3.91 27.35 -15.56
C PHE A 429 -4.35 27.74 -16.97
N SER A 430 -5.55 28.30 -17.11
CA SER A 430 -6.11 28.66 -18.43
C SER A 430 -5.63 30.01 -18.95
N GLU A 431 -5.47 31.00 -18.09
CA GLU A 431 -5.23 32.39 -18.48
C GLU A 431 -3.75 32.80 -18.39
N ASP A 432 -3.05 32.40 -17.32
CA ASP A 432 -1.70 32.92 -17.01
C ASP A 432 -0.56 31.96 -17.37
N ILE A 433 -0.84 30.68 -17.53
CA ILE A 433 0.18 29.64 -17.69
C ILE A 433 0.21 29.05 -19.10
N ASN A 434 -0.87 29.20 -19.87
CA ASN A 434 -0.88 28.86 -21.31
C ASN A 434 -0.68 30.12 -22.15
N PRO A 435 0.42 30.24 -22.92
CA PRO A 435 0.60 31.31 -23.90
C PRO A 435 -0.31 31.15 -25.10
#